data_7ec8c6cc23da44d2234ef117bd71384c
#
_entry.id   7ec8c6cc23da44d2234ef117bd71384c
#
_cell.length_a   1.000
_cell.length_b   1.000
_cell.length_c   1.000
_cell.angle_alpha   90.00
_cell.angle_beta   90.00
_cell.angle_gamma   90.00
#
_symmetry.space_group_name_H-M   'P 1'
#
loop_
_entity.id
_entity.type
_entity.pdbx_description
1 polymer ?
#
loop_
_entity_poly.entity_id
_entity_poly.type
_entity_poly.pdbx_seq_one_letter_code
_entity_poly.pdbx_strand_id
1 'polypeptide(L)'
;MLGKLARQHDPNVLVGFDHADDAGVYQLGPGSALVQTVDFFTPVVDDPYTFGQIAATNSLSDVYAMGGKPLTALALVCFPEKGDLEILERILAGGLSKMIEAGCTIIGGHSIRDDETKFGYAVTGLIDPGKVLRNGGAQPGDRLLLTKSLGTGVISTAIKKGLAKQSWIDAAVSSMTTLNKIAADVITAGHVETTGHVRTGASTVQTERSSVVTGQRPNSDDAFPVHAMTDITGFGLIGHVREMALASDNVSVRLYSSRVPLLEGALESVRAGHIPGGLTANREFAECAVRYEDGIAEEIKTVLFDPQTAGGLLISVASESVGELKRMLTSAGVPAVEMGEVLPRAGDLIKVSS
;
A
#
# COMPACT_ATOMS: atom_id res chain seq x y z
N MET A 1 6.10 -13.77 17.37
CA MET A 1 7.26 -13.34 18.19
C MET A 1 6.90 -12.17 19.09
N LEU A 2 6.37 -11.06 18.59
CA LEU A 2 6.02 -9.86 19.35
C LEU A 2 5.02 -10.09 20.48
N GLY A 3 4.04 -10.98 20.32
CA GLY A 3 3.06 -11.31 21.37
C GLY A 3 3.63 -11.92 22.65
N LYS A 4 4.94 -12.24 22.67
CA LYS A 4 5.65 -12.71 23.86
C LYS A 4 6.40 -11.60 24.61
N LEU A 5 6.43 -10.39 24.04
CA LEU A 5 7.09 -9.24 24.67
C LEU A 5 6.19 -8.64 25.75
N ALA A 6 6.82 -8.12 26.80
CA ALA A 6 6.10 -7.34 27.81
C ALA A 6 5.53 -6.08 27.15
N ARG A 7 4.25 -5.80 27.40
CA ARG A 7 3.55 -4.65 26.83
C ARG A 7 3.66 -3.46 27.77
N GLN A 8 4.10 -2.33 27.22
CA GLN A 8 3.93 -1.05 27.88
C GLN A 8 2.50 -0.56 27.55
N HIS A 9 1.69 -0.39 28.59
CA HIS A 9 0.36 0.19 28.41
C HIS A 9 0.45 1.71 28.41
N ASP A 10 0.16 2.32 27.25
CA ASP A 10 0.01 3.76 27.10
C ASP A 10 -1.35 4.03 26.45
N PRO A 11 -2.26 4.77 27.12
CA PRO A 11 -3.60 5.03 26.59
C PRO A 11 -3.61 5.90 25.32
N ASN A 12 -2.49 6.55 24.99
CA ASN A 12 -2.35 7.34 23.77
C ASN A 12 -1.98 6.47 22.55
N VAL A 13 -1.60 5.20 22.74
CA VAL A 13 -1.40 4.27 21.61
C VAL A 13 -2.75 3.81 21.11
N LEU A 14 -3.20 4.38 19.99
CA LEU A 14 -4.48 4.03 19.36
C LEU A 14 -4.36 2.77 18.51
N VAL A 15 -3.21 2.61 17.83
CA VAL A 15 -2.85 1.43 17.05
C VAL A 15 -1.41 1.07 17.39
N GLY A 16 -1.20 -0.14 17.84
CA GLY A 16 0.10 -0.70 18.17
C GLY A 16 0.36 -1.99 17.38
N PHE A 17 1.39 -2.73 17.78
CA PHE A 17 1.79 -3.97 17.08
C PHE A 17 0.91 -5.20 17.40
N ASP A 18 -0.26 -5.01 18.02
CA ASP A 18 -1.11 -6.12 18.48
C ASP A 18 -1.90 -6.79 17.36
N HIS A 19 -2.25 -6.05 16.32
CA HIS A 19 -3.15 -6.49 15.25
C HIS A 19 -2.52 -6.45 13.85
N ALA A 20 -1.19 -6.25 13.77
CA ALA A 20 -0.45 -6.17 12.50
C ALA A 20 -1.05 -5.14 11.52
N ASP A 21 -1.49 -3.98 12.04
CA ASP A 21 -1.87 -2.84 11.22
C ASP A 21 -0.63 -2.27 10.49
N ASP A 22 -0.87 -1.52 9.41
CA ASP A 22 0.19 -1.03 8.52
C ASP A 22 1.14 -0.04 9.21
N ALA A 23 0.63 0.78 10.15
CA ALA A 23 1.44 1.71 10.93
C ALA A 23 0.99 1.84 12.37
N GLY A 24 1.91 2.28 13.24
CA GLY A 24 1.60 2.68 14.62
C GLY A 24 0.90 4.04 14.65
N VAL A 25 -0.13 4.20 15.52
CA VAL A 25 -0.84 5.47 15.70
C VAL A 25 -0.79 5.90 17.15
N TYR A 26 -0.24 7.11 17.39
CA TYR A 26 -0.08 7.67 18.73
C TYR A 26 -0.80 9.02 18.84
N GLN A 27 -1.75 9.13 19.78
CA GLN A 27 -2.53 10.33 20.01
C GLN A 27 -1.72 11.41 20.69
N LEU A 28 -1.71 12.63 20.11
CA LEU A 28 -1.08 13.83 20.70
C LEU A 28 -2.08 14.70 21.46
N GLY A 29 -3.34 14.65 21.07
CA GLY A 29 -4.41 15.47 21.64
C GLY A 29 -5.77 15.14 21.02
N PRO A 30 -6.85 15.84 21.39
CA PRO A 30 -8.22 15.48 20.99
C PRO A 30 -8.46 15.42 19.48
N GLY A 31 -7.70 16.13 18.66
CA GLY A 31 -7.91 16.20 17.21
C GLY A 31 -6.66 15.85 16.39
N SER A 32 -5.63 15.26 17.00
CA SER A 32 -4.36 15.00 16.32
C SER A 32 -3.68 13.75 16.84
N ALA A 33 -3.25 12.89 15.93
CA ALA A 33 -2.41 11.72 16.20
C ALA A 33 -1.30 11.61 15.17
N LEU A 34 -0.18 11.02 15.57
CA LEU A 34 0.90 10.62 14.68
C LEU A 34 0.59 9.26 14.08
N VAL A 35 0.90 9.12 12.80
CA VAL A 35 1.02 7.82 12.11
C VAL A 35 2.49 7.61 11.84
N GLN A 36 3.07 6.48 12.30
CA GLN A 36 4.50 6.22 12.18
C GLN A 36 4.74 4.83 11.62
N THR A 37 5.54 4.78 10.57
CA THR A 37 6.01 3.54 9.95
C THR A 37 7.48 3.61 9.60
N VAL A 38 8.07 2.45 9.32
CA VAL A 38 9.43 2.33 8.79
C VAL A 38 9.48 1.16 7.83
N ASP A 39 10.00 1.43 6.63
CA ASP A 39 10.15 0.40 5.61
C ASP A 39 11.41 0.64 4.77
N PHE A 40 12.21 -0.41 4.56
CA PHE A 40 13.40 -0.39 3.74
C PHE A 40 13.73 -1.78 3.24
N PHE A 41 14.26 -1.88 2.02
CA PHE A 41 14.51 -3.16 1.36
C PHE A 41 15.63 -3.06 0.32
N THR A 42 16.03 -4.21 -0.21
CA THR A 42 17.05 -4.34 -1.27
C THR A 42 16.47 -3.97 -2.63
N PRO A 43 17.30 -3.57 -3.62
CA PRO A 43 16.83 -3.23 -4.96
C PRO A 43 15.97 -4.33 -5.60
N VAL A 44 14.84 -3.91 -6.15
CA VAL A 44 13.87 -4.76 -6.86
C VAL A 44 13.88 -4.50 -8.38
N VAL A 45 14.59 -3.45 -8.81
CA VAL A 45 14.84 -3.06 -10.20
C VAL A 45 16.31 -2.63 -10.35
N ASP A 46 16.83 -2.60 -11.58
CA ASP A 46 18.23 -2.31 -11.86
C ASP A 46 18.54 -0.80 -11.86
N ASP A 47 17.59 0.06 -12.27
CA ASP A 47 17.82 1.50 -12.31
C ASP A 47 17.77 2.13 -10.90
N PRO A 48 18.88 2.76 -10.43
CA PRO A 48 18.96 3.30 -9.08
C PRO A 48 17.92 4.41 -8.78
N TYR A 49 17.63 5.27 -9.75
CA TYR A 49 16.63 6.32 -9.58
C TYR A 49 15.23 5.75 -9.37
N THR A 50 14.86 4.80 -10.22
CA THR A 50 13.58 4.08 -10.11
C THR A 50 13.48 3.30 -8.80
N PHE A 51 14.58 2.65 -8.37
CA PHE A 51 14.59 1.98 -7.05
C PHE A 51 14.32 2.97 -5.91
N GLY A 52 14.94 4.15 -5.95
CA GLY A 52 14.66 5.21 -4.98
C GLY A 52 13.20 5.65 -4.95
N GLN A 53 12.58 5.78 -6.14
CA GLN A 53 11.15 6.09 -6.26
C GLN A 53 10.27 5.01 -5.64
N ILE A 54 10.57 3.74 -5.93
CA ILE A 54 9.81 2.60 -5.40
C ILE A 54 9.93 2.53 -3.88
N ALA A 55 11.13 2.71 -3.33
CA ALA A 55 11.37 2.68 -1.90
C ALA A 55 10.57 3.76 -1.16
N ALA A 56 10.55 4.99 -1.69
CA ALA A 56 9.75 6.07 -1.12
C ALA A 56 8.23 5.81 -1.24
N THR A 57 7.78 5.30 -2.39
CA THR A 57 6.37 4.96 -2.62
C THR A 57 5.89 3.90 -1.63
N ASN A 58 6.70 2.88 -1.39
CA ASN A 58 6.40 1.80 -0.44
C ASN A 58 6.32 2.33 1.00
N SER A 59 7.35 3.08 1.45
CA SER A 59 7.37 3.63 2.82
C SER A 59 6.24 4.64 3.12
N LEU A 60 5.73 5.33 2.09
CA LEU A 60 4.61 6.27 2.22
C LEU A 60 3.25 5.55 2.29
N SER A 61 3.19 4.32 1.77
CA SER A 61 1.93 3.60 1.54
C SER A 61 1.19 3.29 2.83
N ASP A 62 1.89 2.87 3.88
CA ASP A 62 1.32 2.56 5.18
C ASP A 62 0.57 3.77 5.78
N VAL A 63 1.14 4.97 5.62
CA VAL A 63 0.47 6.20 6.12
C VAL A 63 -0.84 6.43 5.36
N TYR A 64 -0.87 6.19 4.05
CA TYR A 64 -2.08 6.29 3.25
C TYR A 64 -3.09 5.20 3.59
N ALA A 65 -2.63 3.97 3.85
CA ALA A 65 -3.49 2.85 4.26
C ALA A 65 -4.21 3.12 5.58
N MET A 66 -3.56 3.84 6.50
CA MET A 66 -4.18 4.28 7.75
C MET A 66 -5.11 5.50 7.60
N GLY A 67 -5.25 6.07 6.39
CA GLY A 67 -6.00 7.31 6.14
C GLY A 67 -5.27 8.59 6.54
N GLY A 68 -3.98 8.50 6.88
CA GLY A 68 -3.13 9.60 7.31
C GLY A 68 -2.53 10.39 6.15
N LYS A 69 -1.96 11.56 6.49
CA LYS A 69 -1.21 12.42 5.56
C LYS A 69 0.26 12.43 5.94
N PRO A 70 1.19 11.97 5.07
CA PRO A 70 2.62 12.07 5.32
C PRO A 70 3.04 13.50 5.60
N LEU A 71 3.91 13.71 6.59
CA LEU A 71 4.42 15.02 7.00
C LEU A 71 5.94 15.12 6.83
N THR A 72 6.67 14.21 7.48
CA THR A 72 8.13 14.18 7.44
C THR A 72 8.66 12.77 7.28
N ALA A 73 9.88 12.65 6.73
CA ALA A 73 10.57 11.39 6.58
C ALA A 73 12.04 11.47 6.99
N LEU A 74 12.57 10.35 7.49
CA LEU A 74 13.99 10.12 7.74
C LEU A 74 14.47 9.01 6.77
N ALA A 75 15.50 9.30 5.97
CA ALA A 75 16.07 8.33 5.06
C ALA A 75 16.89 7.27 5.81
N LEU A 76 16.72 6.00 5.46
CA LEU A 76 17.49 4.86 5.95
C LEU A 76 18.33 4.31 4.81
N VAL A 77 19.65 4.34 4.98
CA VAL A 77 20.61 3.96 3.93
C VAL A 77 21.58 2.92 4.46
N CYS A 78 21.57 1.73 3.85
CA CYS A 78 22.64 0.75 3.97
C CYS A 78 23.37 0.71 2.61
N PHE A 79 24.67 1.00 2.59
CA PHE A 79 25.40 1.09 1.32
C PHE A 79 26.83 0.56 1.45
N PRO A 80 27.34 -0.17 0.42
CA PRO A 80 28.69 -0.71 0.45
C PRO A 80 29.76 0.38 0.57
N GLU A 81 30.78 0.12 1.41
CA GLU A 81 31.90 1.08 1.62
C GLU A 81 32.61 1.47 0.33
N LYS A 82 32.73 0.52 -0.61
CA LYS A 82 33.36 0.71 -1.92
C LYS A 82 32.36 0.93 -3.05
N GLY A 83 31.06 1.15 -2.69
CA GLY A 83 30.01 1.41 -3.66
C GLY A 83 30.21 2.75 -4.35
N ASP A 84 29.75 2.84 -5.59
CA ASP A 84 29.77 4.09 -6.35
C ASP A 84 28.75 5.07 -5.78
N LEU A 85 29.23 6.20 -5.29
CA LEU A 85 28.38 7.24 -4.70
C LEU A 85 27.41 7.90 -5.68
N GLU A 86 27.70 7.85 -6.99
CA GLU A 86 26.75 8.33 -8.03
C GLU A 86 25.48 7.46 -8.05
N ILE A 87 25.62 6.15 -7.79
CA ILE A 87 24.48 5.24 -7.65
C ILE A 87 23.65 5.64 -6.42
N LEU A 88 24.29 5.91 -5.29
CA LEU A 88 23.59 6.35 -4.08
C LEU A 88 22.88 7.68 -4.30
N GLU A 89 23.54 8.65 -4.95
CA GLU A 89 22.93 9.95 -5.29
C GLU A 89 21.67 9.77 -6.13
N ARG A 90 21.70 8.90 -7.14
CA ARG A 90 20.52 8.59 -7.97
C ARG A 90 19.39 7.94 -7.17
N ILE A 91 19.71 7.03 -6.25
CA ILE A 91 18.70 6.42 -5.34
C ILE A 91 18.03 7.52 -4.50
N LEU A 92 18.84 8.37 -3.86
CA LEU A 92 18.33 9.47 -3.02
C LEU A 92 17.49 10.47 -3.83
N ALA A 93 17.91 10.81 -5.06
CA ALA A 93 17.18 11.70 -5.95
C ALA A 93 15.82 11.10 -6.37
N GLY A 94 15.76 9.80 -6.66
CA GLY A 94 14.52 9.09 -6.95
C GLY A 94 13.56 9.12 -5.76
N GLY A 95 14.06 8.83 -4.56
CA GLY A 95 13.27 8.91 -3.35
C GLY A 95 12.74 10.32 -3.06
N LEU A 96 13.59 11.33 -3.18
CA LEU A 96 13.23 12.74 -3.01
C LEU A 96 12.10 13.15 -3.97
N SER A 97 12.13 12.68 -5.22
CA SER A 97 11.07 13.02 -6.20
C SER A 97 9.68 12.58 -5.73
N LYS A 98 9.57 11.39 -5.11
CA LYS A 98 8.30 10.87 -4.57
C LYS A 98 7.91 11.53 -3.25
N MET A 99 8.86 11.87 -2.40
CA MET A 99 8.58 12.63 -1.19
C MET A 99 8.02 14.02 -1.52
N ILE A 100 8.54 14.70 -2.55
CA ILE A 100 7.99 15.97 -3.06
C ILE A 100 6.57 15.78 -3.60
N GLU A 101 6.33 14.74 -4.41
CA GLU A 101 4.99 14.40 -4.93
C GLU A 101 3.98 14.14 -3.81
N ALA A 102 4.41 13.48 -2.74
CA ALA A 102 3.60 13.21 -1.55
C ALA A 102 3.33 14.46 -0.71
N GLY A 103 4.14 15.51 -0.84
CA GLY A 103 4.16 16.66 0.08
C GLY A 103 4.81 16.32 1.42
N CYS A 104 5.68 15.30 1.46
CA CYS A 104 6.42 14.85 2.63
C CYS A 104 7.83 15.42 2.64
N THR A 105 8.25 16.06 3.74
CA THR A 105 9.56 16.69 3.85
C THR A 105 10.60 15.73 4.43
N ILE A 106 11.70 15.49 3.72
CA ILE A 106 12.84 14.75 4.27
C ILE A 106 13.57 15.69 5.25
N ILE A 107 13.65 15.31 6.52
CA ILE A 107 14.26 16.13 7.59
C ILE A 107 15.59 15.57 8.10
N GLY A 108 16.07 14.47 7.53
CA GLY A 108 17.33 13.84 7.91
C GLY A 108 17.32 12.36 7.59
N GLY A 109 18.10 11.59 8.33
CA GLY A 109 18.21 10.14 8.14
C GLY A 109 19.46 9.57 8.78
N HIS A 110 19.73 8.31 8.53
CA HIS A 110 20.91 7.59 8.98
C HIS A 110 21.48 6.71 7.88
N SER A 111 22.80 6.65 7.78
CA SER A 111 23.49 5.76 6.85
C SER A 111 24.46 4.85 7.61
N ILE A 112 24.49 3.58 7.21
CA ILE A 112 25.45 2.58 7.68
C ILE A 112 26.15 1.93 6.51
N ARG A 113 27.35 1.37 6.76
CA ARG A 113 28.04 0.50 5.81
C ARG A 113 27.44 -0.90 5.91
N ASP A 114 27.10 -1.48 4.76
CA ASP A 114 26.57 -2.83 4.65
C ASP A 114 27.03 -3.37 3.27
N ASP A 115 27.29 -4.65 3.17
CA ASP A 115 27.69 -5.27 1.90
C ASP A 115 26.55 -5.28 0.87
N GLU A 116 25.32 -5.17 1.33
CA GLU A 116 24.11 -5.14 0.50
C GLU A 116 23.40 -3.79 0.59
N THR A 117 23.15 -3.17 -0.56
CA THR A 117 22.38 -1.92 -0.60
C THR A 117 20.95 -2.16 -0.10
N LYS A 118 20.54 -1.37 0.90
CA LYS A 118 19.14 -1.28 1.35
C LYS A 118 18.76 0.20 1.49
N PHE A 119 17.57 0.53 1.09
CA PHE A 119 17.08 1.91 1.13
C PHE A 119 15.60 1.97 1.44
N GLY A 120 15.20 2.99 2.16
CA GLY A 120 13.83 3.30 2.49
C GLY A 120 13.72 4.46 3.45
N TYR A 121 12.59 4.56 4.15
CA TYR A 121 12.30 5.69 5.01
C TYR A 121 11.56 5.28 6.28
N ALA A 122 11.81 6.00 7.36
CA ALA A 122 10.89 6.12 8.47
C ALA A 122 10.00 7.33 8.19
N VAL A 123 8.70 7.12 8.08
CA VAL A 123 7.73 8.18 7.74
C VAL A 123 6.86 8.50 8.95
N THR A 124 6.69 9.80 9.19
CA THR A 124 5.74 10.31 10.17
C THR A 124 4.65 11.08 9.45
N GLY A 125 3.39 10.67 9.67
CA GLY A 125 2.20 11.32 9.17
C GLY A 125 1.35 11.89 10.30
N LEU A 126 0.31 12.62 9.94
CA LEU A 126 -0.73 13.13 10.82
C LEU A 126 -2.11 12.61 10.42
N ILE A 127 -2.95 12.37 11.44
CA ILE A 127 -4.33 11.96 11.25
C ILE A 127 -5.21 12.50 12.38
N ASP A 128 -6.50 12.68 12.11
CA ASP A 128 -7.51 12.84 13.14
C ASP A 128 -7.76 11.47 13.81
N PRO A 129 -7.64 11.36 15.15
CA PRO A 129 -7.85 10.08 15.86
C PRO A 129 -9.17 9.39 15.53
N GLY A 130 -10.23 10.16 15.24
CA GLY A 130 -11.56 9.65 14.87
C GLY A 130 -11.67 9.15 13.42
N LYS A 131 -10.62 9.31 12.61
CA LYS A 131 -10.61 8.94 11.18
C LYS A 131 -9.58 7.87 10.84
N VAL A 132 -9.00 7.22 11.83
CA VAL A 132 -8.01 6.16 11.64
C VAL A 132 -8.68 4.96 10.98
N LEU A 133 -8.21 4.60 9.79
CA LEU A 133 -8.56 3.35 9.12
C LEU A 133 -7.63 2.24 9.62
N ARG A 134 -8.14 1.05 9.74
CA ARG A 134 -7.40 -0.13 10.22
C ARG A 134 -7.55 -1.28 9.25
N ASN A 135 -6.66 -2.24 9.35
CA ASN A 135 -6.80 -3.48 8.60
C ASN A 135 -7.97 -4.36 9.09
N GLY A 136 -8.42 -4.18 10.34
CA GLY A 136 -9.57 -4.86 10.92
C GLY A 136 -10.84 -3.99 10.93
N GLY A 137 -12.00 -4.66 11.14
CA GLY A 137 -13.30 -4.01 11.21
C GLY A 137 -14.21 -4.28 10.00
N ALA A 138 -13.76 -5.11 9.04
CA ALA A 138 -14.59 -5.55 7.91
C ALA A 138 -15.89 -6.20 8.39
N GLN A 139 -17.00 -5.91 7.72
CA GLN A 139 -18.34 -6.33 8.10
C GLN A 139 -18.96 -7.28 7.08
N PRO A 140 -19.79 -8.26 7.51
CA PRO A 140 -20.53 -9.09 6.58
C PRO A 140 -21.38 -8.25 5.63
N GLY A 141 -21.27 -8.49 4.33
CA GLY A 141 -21.93 -7.73 3.27
C GLY A 141 -21.02 -6.73 2.57
N ASP A 142 -19.87 -6.40 3.15
CA ASP A 142 -18.89 -5.53 2.49
C ASP A 142 -18.39 -6.11 1.18
N ARG A 143 -17.99 -5.22 0.27
CA ARG A 143 -17.29 -5.53 -0.96
C ARG A 143 -15.82 -5.19 -0.84
N LEU A 144 -14.97 -6.03 -1.42
CA LEU A 144 -13.53 -5.84 -1.43
C LEU A 144 -13.08 -5.24 -2.76
N LEU A 145 -12.47 -4.06 -2.68
CA LEU A 145 -11.85 -3.38 -3.82
C LEU A 145 -10.33 -3.46 -3.74
N LEU A 146 -9.67 -3.57 -4.89
CA LEU A 146 -8.21 -3.49 -5.01
C LEU A 146 -7.84 -2.39 -6.01
N THR A 147 -6.86 -1.54 -5.66
CA THR A 147 -6.53 -0.34 -6.45
C THR A 147 -5.30 -0.50 -7.36
N LYS A 148 -4.54 -1.58 -7.25
CA LYS A 148 -3.43 -1.92 -8.16
C LYS A 148 -3.42 -3.41 -8.48
N SER A 149 -2.83 -3.77 -9.61
CA SER A 149 -2.68 -5.16 -10.05
C SER A 149 -1.56 -5.87 -9.27
N LEU A 150 -1.71 -7.20 -9.09
CA LEU A 150 -0.70 -8.06 -8.45
C LEU A 150 0.33 -8.56 -9.48
N GLY A 151 1.51 -8.96 -8.99
CA GLY A 151 2.54 -9.59 -9.81
C GLY A 151 3.91 -8.92 -9.73
N THR A 152 4.09 -7.89 -8.88
CA THR A 152 5.36 -7.16 -8.78
C THR A 152 6.51 -8.06 -8.32
N GLY A 153 6.29 -9.02 -7.42
CA GLY A 153 7.32 -9.92 -6.92
C GLY A 153 7.81 -10.92 -7.95
N VAL A 154 6.91 -11.60 -8.66
CA VAL A 154 7.28 -12.54 -9.72
C VAL A 154 7.94 -11.85 -10.90
N ILE A 155 7.48 -10.64 -11.27
CA ILE A 155 8.11 -9.83 -12.34
C ILE A 155 9.49 -9.33 -11.89
N SER A 156 9.66 -8.81 -10.66
CA SER A 156 10.97 -8.42 -10.13
C SER A 156 11.95 -9.60 -10.09
N THR A 157 11.44 -10.81 -9.84
CA THR A 157 12.28 -12.03 -9.93
C THR A 157 12.68 -12.32 -11.37
N ALA A 158 11.81 -12.11 -12.35
CA ALA A 158 12.14 -12.24 -13.76
C ALA A 158 13.17 -11.15 -14.21
N ILE A 159 13.04 -9.91 -13.72
CA ILE A 159 14.01 -8.82 -13.95
C ILE A 159 15.39 -9.23 -13.44
N LYS A 160 15.51 -9.67 -12.19
CA LYS A 160 16.78 -10.12 -11.59
C LYS A 160 17.45 -11.26 -12.36
N LYS A 161 16.69 -12.08 -13.09
CA LYS A 161 17.19 -13.16 -13.94
C LYS A 161 17.50 -12.70 -15.38
N GLY A 162 17.20 -11.45 -15.74
CA GLY A 162 17.35 -10.92 -17.11
C GLY A 162 16.35 -11.54 -18.11
N LEU A 163 15.20 -12.01 -17.64
CA LEU A 163 14.20 -12.75 -18.44
C LEU A 163 12.86 -12.01 -18.56
N ALA A 164 12.71 -10.83 -17.95
CA ALA A 164 11.52 -10.02 -18.08
C ALA A 164 11.47 -9.29 -19.42
N LYS A 165 10.29 -9.25 -20.05
CA LYS A 165 10.06 -8.40 -21.23
C LYS A 165 9.99 -6.94 -20.79
N GLN A 166 10.36 -6.00 -21.68
CA GLN A 166 10.32 -4.58 -21.38
C GLN A 166 8.92 -4.11 -20.97
N SER A 167 7.84 -4.57 -21.63
CA SER A 167 6.47 -4.23 -21.27
C SER A 167 6.10 -4.66 -19.84
N TRP A 168 6.63 -5.79 -19.36
CA TRP A 168 6.41 -6.24 -17.98
C TRP A 168 7.14 -5.36 -16.97
N ILE A 169 8.39 -4.98 -17.30
CA ILE A 169 9.20 -4.06 -16.49
C ILE A 169 8.47 -2.72 -16.37
N ASP A 170 8.03 -2.16 -17.50
CA ASP A 170 7.36 -0.85 -17.54
C ASP A 170 6.05 -0.87 -16.74
N ALA A 171 5.24 -1.93 -16.87
CA ALA A 171 4.00 -2.10 -16.12
C ALA A 171 4.25 -2.23 -14.60
N ALA A 172 5.24 -3.04 -14.19
CA ALA A 172 5.58 -3.22 -12.79
C ALA A 172 6.18 -1.94 -12.18
N VAL A 173 7.09 -1.27 -12.88
CA VAL A 173 7.68 0.02 -12.46
C VAL A 173 6.60 1.09 -12.33
N SER A 174 5.72 1.23 -13.32
CA SER A 174 4.60 2.18 -13.26
C SER A 174 3.72 1.94 -12.03
N SER A 175 3.37 0.69 -11.74
CA SER A 175 2.59 0.32 -10.56
C SER A 175 3.33 0.65 -9.26
N MET A 176 4.60 0.23 -9.13
CA MET A 176 5.40 0.41 -7.91
C MET A 176 5.79 1.87 -7.63
N THR A 177 5.85 2.74 -8.65
CA THR A 177 6.14 4.17 -8.49
C THR A 177 4.89 5.04 -8.33
N THR A 178 3.69 4.48 -8.46
CA THR A 178 2.43 5.21 -8.26
C THR A 178 2.07 5.26 -6.77
N LEU A 179 1.94 6.47 -6.20
CA LEU A 179 1.53 6.66 -4.81
C LEU A 179 0.07 6.23 -4.59
N ASN A 180 -0.23 5.64 -3.44
CA ASN A 180 -1.60 5.38 -2.99
C ASN A 180 -2.33 6.66 -2.51
N LYS A 181 -1.69 7.83 -2.63
CA LYS A 181 -2.18 9.13 -2.19
C LYS A 181 -3.56 9.46 -2.73
N ILE A 182 -3.75 9.41 -4.07
CA ILE A 182 -5.03 9.78 -4.69
C ILE A 182 -6.16 8.86 -4.22
N ALA A 183 -5.88 7.56 -4.08
CA ALA A 183 -6.86 6.61 -3.56
C ALA A 183 -7.25 6.96 -2.11
N ALA A 184 -6.27 7.21 -1.24
CA ALA A 184 -6.51 7.60 0.14
C ALA A 184 -7.25 8.94 0.25
N ASP A 185 -6.88 9.94 -0.57
CA ASP A 185 -7.56 11.25 -0.61
C ASP A 185 -9.04 11.09 -1.01
N VAL A 186 -9.36 10.27 -2.02
CA VAL A 186 -10.77 9.98 -2.41
C VAL A 186 -11.53 9.31 -1.28
N ILE A 187 -10.94 8.31 -0.62
CA ILE A 187 -11.59 7.55 0.45
C ILE A 187 -11.87 8.43 1.66
N THR A 188 -10.92 9.27 2.06
CA THR A 188 -11.01 10.06 3.29
C THR A 188 -11.74 11.39 3.13
N ALA A 189 -11.81 11.96 1.91
CA ALA A 189 -12.45 13.24 1.65
C ALA A 189 -13.90 13.15 1.21
N GLY A 190 -14.37 11.95 0.79
CA GLY A 190 -15.75 11.74 0.31
C GLY A 190 -16.13 12.47 -0.99
N HIS A 191 -15.58 13.65 -1.24
CA HIS A 191 -15.73 14.42 -2.47
C HIS A 191 -14.44 15.19 -2.77
N VAL A 192 -13.74 14.81 -3.84
CA VAL A 192 -12.67 15.66 -4.42
C VAL A 192 -13.34 16.53 -5.48
N GLU A 193 -13.51 17.83 -5.19
CA GLU A 193 -13.75 18.78 -6.25
C GLU A 193 -12.52 18.77 -7.16
N THR A 194 -12.69 18.31 -8.38
CA THR A 194 -11.68 18.41 -9.45
C THR A 194 -11.52 19.88 -9.83
N THR A 195 -10.70 20.62 -9.10
CA THR A 195 -10.26 21.94 -9.53
C THR A 195 -9.31 21.77 -10.70
N GLY A 196 -9.78 22.30 -11.82
CA GLY A 196 -9.24 22.16 -13.14
C GLY A 196 -7.78 22.57 -13.34
N HIS A 197 -7.22 21.98 -14.40
CA HIS A 197 -6.14 22.40 -15.28
C HIS A 197 -4.98 23.19 -14.67
N VAL A 198 -3.89 22.51 -14.40
CA VAL A 198 -2.56 23.12 -14.38
C VAL A 198 -2.19 23.48 -15.82
N ARG A 199 -2.35 24.76 -16.19
CA ARG A 199 -1.72 25.33 -17.39
C ARG A 199 -0.24 25.54 -17.09
N THR A 200 0.61 24.78 -17.76
CA THR A 200 2.03 25.10 -17.88
C THR A 200 2.19 26.40 -18.68
N GLY A 201 2.61 27.46 -18.02
CA GLY A 201 2.98 28.72 -18.64
C GLY A 201 3.97 29.45 -17.75
N ALA A 202 5.17 29.61 -18.27
CA ALA A 202 6.29 30.31 -17.60
C ALA A 202 5.98 31.79 -17.37
N SER A 203 6.62 32.31 -16.34
CA SER A 203 7.00 33.72 -16.09
C SER A 203 6.06 34.60 -15.28
N THR A 204 6.74 35.24 -14.36
CA THR A 204 6.60 36.47 -13.59
C THR A 204 6.10 36.34 -12.14
N VAL A 205 7.07 36.63 -11.28
CA VAL A 205 6.91 36.92 -9.85
C VAL A 205 6.04 38.15 -9.66
N GLN A 206 4.87 37.99 -9.04
CA GLN A 206 4.21 39.09 -8.31
C GLN A 206 3.65 38.54 -7.00
N THR A 207 4.13 39.15 -5.92
CA THR A 207 3.73 38.88 -4.55
C THR A 207 2.34 39.49 -4.32
N GLU A 208 1.30 38.65 -4.33
CA GLU A 208 0.01 39.07 -3.79
C GLU A 208 -0.37 38.20 -2.61
N ARG A 209 -0.70 38.86 -1.51
CA ARG A 209 -1.19 38.27 -0.27
C ARG A 209 -2.50 37.54 -0.57
N SER A 210 -2.45 36.21 -0.55
CA SER A 210 -3.63 35.36 -0.70
C SER A 210 -4.50 35.48 0.54
N SER A 211 -5.70 35.97 0.35
CA SER A 211 -6.80 35.92 1.31
C SER A 211 -7.08 34.46 1.68
N VAL A 212 -7.07 34.19 2.98
CA VAL A 212 -7.49 32.92 3.56
C VAL A 212 -8.96 32.71 3.21
N VAL A 213 -9.23 31.85 2.23
CA VAL A 213 -10.57 31.31 2.02
C VAL A 213 -10.81 30.32 3.15
N THR A 214 -11.65 30.71 4.09
CA THR A 214 -12.22 29.82 5.10
C THR A 214 -13.17 28.87 4.38
N GLY A 215 -12.64 27.78 3.82
CA GLY A 215 -13.45 26.67 3.35
C GLY A 215 -14.13 26.01 4.56
N GLN A 216 -15.45 25.93 4.51
CA GLN A 216 -16.23 25.14 5.46
C GLN A 216 -15.65 23.72 5.52
N ARG A 217 -15.40 23.21 6.73
CA ARG A 217 -15.00 21.81 6.94
C ARG A 217 -16.11 20.93 6.36
N PRO A 218 -15.78 19.90 5.55
CA PRO A 218 -16.77 18.90 5.18
C PRO A 218 -17.37 18.31 6.47
N ASN A 219 -18.66 18.11 6.49
CA ASN A 219 -19.30 17.42 7.59
C ASN A 219 -18.78 15.98 7.64
N SER A 220 -18.70 15.38 8.82
CA SER A 220 -18.29 13.99 9.05
C SER A 220 -19.15 12.94 8.31
N ASP A 221 -20.24 13.38 7.68
CA ASP A 221 -21.23 12.52 7.00
C ASP A 221 -20.89 12.26 5.51
N ASP A 222 -19.84 12.88 4.95
CA ASP A 222 -19.50 12.79 3.53
C ASP A 222 -18.45 11.69 3.22
N ALA A 223 -17.82 11.07 4.21
CA ALA A 223 -16.85 10.00 4.02
C ALA A 223 -17.53 8.68 3.64
N PHE A 224 -16.89 7.90 2.74
CA PHE A 224 -17.39 6.56 2.43
C PHE A 224 -17.34 5.65 3.67
N PRO A 225 -18.33 4.77 3.87
CA PRO A 225 -18.33 3.78 4.94
C PRO A 225 -17.33 2.66 4.63
N VAL A 226 -16.04 2.98 4.70
CA VAL A 226 -14.93 2.03 4.64
C VAL A 226 -14.72 1.48 6.04
N HIS A 227 -14.92 0.18 6.19
CA HIS A 227 -14.85 -0.51 7.47
C HIS A 227 -13.45 -1.06 7.78
N ALA A 228 -12.69 -1.42 6.74
CA ALA A 228 -11.30 -1.84 6.88
C ALA A 228 -10.50 -1.46 5.62
N MET A 229 -9.21 -1.15 5.81
CA MET A 229 -8.28 -0.84 4.72
C MET A 229 -6.86 -1.25 5.11
N THR A 230 -6.11 -1.77 4.14
CA THR A 230 -4.67 -2.04 4.23
C THR A 230 -4.05 -1.92 2.84
N ASP A 231 -2.75 -1.77 2.71
CA ASP A 231 -2.08 -1.95 1.43
C ASP A 231 -1.58 -3.38 1.25
N ILE A 232 -1.42 -3.81 0.00
CA ILE A 232 -0.93 -5.16 -0.30
C ILE A 232 0.56 -5.11 -0.53
N THR A 233 1.34 -5.62 0.42
CA THR A 233 2.80 -5.63 0.39
C THR A 233 3.39 -7.05 0.54
N GLY A 234 4.36 -7.24 1.40
CA GLY A 234 5.20 -8.42 1.50
C GLY A 234 4.49 -9.75 1.75
N PHE A 235 3.32 -9.75 2.38
CA PHE A 235 2.55 -10.98 2.65
C PHE A 235 1.64 -11.43 1.47
N GLY A 236 1.59 -10.65 0.39
CA GLY A 236 0.72 -10.92 -0.76
C GLY A 236 -0.76 -10.77 -0.44
N LEU A 237 -1.62 -10.92 -1.45
CA LEU A 237 -3.05 -10.71 -1.27
C LEU A 237 -3.65 -11.64 -0.19
N ILE A 238 -3.34 -12.93 -0.23
CA ILE A 238 -3.89 -13.89 0.74
C ILE A 238 -3.43 -13.56 2.17
N GLY A 239 -2.18 -13.15 2.37
CA GLY A 239 -1.68 -12.77 3.68
C GLY A 239 -2.44 -11.61 4.27
N HIS A 240 -2.59 -10.50 3.52
CA HIS A 240 -3.31 -9.32 3.98
C HIS A 240 -4.81 -9.54 4.14
N VAL A 241 -5.46 -10.29 3.25
CA VAL A 241 -6.86 -10.72 3.43
C VAL A 241 -7.03 -11.56 4.69
N ARG A 242 -6.06 -12.44 4.99
CA ARG A 242 -6.07 -13.23 6.22
C ARG A 242 -5.96 -12.34 7.46
N GLU A 243 -5.08 -11.37 7.46
CA GLU A 243 -4.92 -10.40 8.55
C GLU A 243 -6.20 -9.58 8.74
N MET A 244 -6.76 -9.03 7.66
CA MET A 244 -8.03 -8.31 7.69
C MET A 244 -9.15 -9.15 8.29
N ALA A 245 -9.31 -10.40 7.85
CA ALA A 245 -10.38 -11.29 8.35
C ALA A 245 -10.17 -11.70 9.81
N LEU A 246 -8.93 -11.87 10.26
CA LEU A 246 -8.62 -12.22 11.66
C LEU A 246 -8.74 -11.03 12.61
N ALA A 247 -8.49 -9.82 12.12
CA ALA A 247 -8.64 -8.57 12.88
C ALA A 247 -10.11 -8.07 12.89
N SER A 248 -11.01 -8.74 12.15
CA SER A 248 -12.43 -8.40 12.07
C SER A 248 -13.27 -9.42 12.83
N ASP A 249 -14.43 -8.97 13.35
CA ASP A 249 -15.28 -9.80 14.18
C ASP A 249 -16.11 -10.80 13.36
N ASN A 250 -15.83 -12.09 13.55
CA ASN A 250 -16.64 -13.21 13.06
C ASN A 250 -16.94 -13.19 11.55
N VAL A 251 -15.94 -12.89 10.72
CA VAL A 251 -16.05 -12.82 9.27
C VAL A 251 -15.25 -13.89 8.55
N SER A 252 -15.65 -14.18 7.33
CA SER A 252 -14.91 -14.90 6.30
C SER A 252 -14.85 -14.04 5.03
N VAL A 253 -13.90 -14.29 4.15
CA VAL A 253 -13.75 -13.57 2.89
C VAL A 253 -13.91 -14.52 1.71
N ARG A 254 -14.67 -14.10 0.69
CA ARG A 254 -14.71 -14.72 -0.63
C ARG A 254 -13.99 -13.84 -1.63
N LEU A 255 -13.01 -14.42 -2.33
CA LEU A 255 -12.31 -13.79 -3.45
C LEU A 255 -12.75 -14.43 -4.76
N TYR A 256 -12.97 -13.63 -5.78
CA TYR A 256 -13.27 -14.06 -7.14
C TYR A 256 -11.98 -14.06 -7.97
N SER A 257 -11.40 -15.23 -8.20
CA SER A 257 -10.09 -15.37 -8.86
C SER A 257 -10.04 -14.76 -10.25
N SER A 258 -11.14 -14.80 -10.99
CA SER A 258 -11.27 -14.21 -12.33
C SER A 258 -11.32 -12.67 -12.33
N ARG A 259 -11.55 -12.04 -11.16
CA ARG A 259 -11.61 -10.59 -11.01
C ARG A 259 -10.35 -9.98 -10.40
N VAL A 260 -9.44 -10.78 -9.85
CA VAL A 260 -8.19 -10.27 -9.29
C VAL A 260 -7.35 -9.66 -10.41
N PRO A 261 -7.03 -8.35 -10.34
CA PRO A 261 -6.27 -7.71 -11.41
C PRO A 261 -4.80 -8.14 -11.34
N LEU A 262 -4.25 -8.51 -12.50
CA LEU A 262 -2.86 -8.97 -12.63
C LEU A 262 -2.10 -8.07 -13.59
N LEU A 263 -0.82 -7.84 -13.30
CA LEU A 263 0.11 -7.19 -14.22
C LEU A 263 0.36 -8.08 -15.44
N GLU A 264 0.59 -7.46 -16.59
CA GLU A 264 1.09 -8.17 -17.77
C GLU A 264 2.39 -8.90 -17.42
N GLY A 265 2.47 -10.18 -17.75
CA GLY A 265 3.63 -11.02 -17.46
C GLY A 265 3.62 -11.71 -16.09
N ALA A 266 2.67 -11.42 -15.20
CA ALA A 266 2.64 -12.05 -13.88
C ALA A 266 2.42 -13.57 -13.98
N LEU A 267 1.42 -14.03 -14.71
CA LEU A 267 1.15 -15.46 -14.89
C LEU A 267 2.23 -16.16 -15.71
N GLU A 268 2.76 -15.50 -16.74
CA GLU A 268 3.89 -15.99 -17.51
C GLU A 268 5.12 -16.18 -16.64
N SER A 269 5.40 -15.24 -15.73
CA SER A 269 6.50 -15.34 -14.77
C SER A 269 6.30 -16.52 -13.82
N VAL A 270 5.09 -16.75 -13.33
CA VAL A 270 4.76 -17.93 -12.50
C VAL A 270 4.99 -19.22 -13.28
N ARG A 271 4.45 -19.33 -14.51
CA ARG A 271 4.63 -20.52 -15.38
C ARG A 271 6.09 -20.81 -15.73
N ALA A 272 6.91 -19.74 -15.84
CA ALA A 272 8.34 -19.85 -16.09
C ALA A 272 9.17 -20.13 -14.82
N GLY A 273 8.53 -20.26 -13.65
CA GLY A 273 9.22 -20.53 -12.38
C GLY A 273 10.00 -19.33 -11.82
N HIS A 274 9.59 -18.11 -12.11
CA HIS A 274 10.13 -16.89 -11.50
C HIS A 274 9.46 -16.63 -10.16
N ILE A 275 9.66 -17.53 -9.21
CA ILE A 275 9.04 -17.52 -7.89
C ILE A 275 9.99 -16.87 -6.88
N PRO A 276 9.62 -15.72 -6.26
CA PRO A 276 10.41 -15.15 -5.16
C PRO A 276 10.30 -16.03 -3.90
N GLY A 277 11.37 -16.07 -3.10
CA GLY A 277 11.38 -16.83 -1.85
C GLY A 277 10.26 -16.42 -0.87
N GLY A 278 9.92 -15.14 -0.85
CA GLY A 278 8.80 -14.63 -0.05
C GLY A 278 7.45 -15.23 -0.44
N LEU A 279 7.20 -15.51 -1.72
CA LEU A 279 5.96 -16.16 -2.16
C LEU A 279 5.81 -17.56 -1.55
N THR A 280 6.88 -18.35 -1.57
CA THR A 280 6.86 -19.70 -0.98
C THR A 280 6.58 -19.63 0.53
N ALA A 281 7.26 -18.73 1.24
CA ALA A 281 7.05 -18.52 2.67
C ALA A 281 5.61 -18.05 2.98
N ASN A 282 5.06 -17.14 2.18
CA ASN A 282 3.67 -16.66 2.31
C ASN A 282 2.67 -17.80 2.12
N ARG A 283 2.92 -18.65 1.13
CA ARG A 283 2.07 -19.81 0.85
C ARG A 283 2.10 -20.80 2.01
N GLU A 284 3.27 -21.18 2.48
CA GLU A 284 3.44 -22.06 3.66
C GLU A 284 2.72 -21.52 4.91
N PHE A 285 2.77 -20.20 5.11
CA PHE A 285 2.16 -19.54 6.27
C PHE A 285 0.64 -19.43 6.19
N ALA A 286 0.07 -19.13 5.02
CA ALA A 286 -1.32 -18.70 4.91
C ALA A 286 -2.24 -19.68 4.14
N GLU A 287 -1.70 -20.67 3.40
CA GLU A 287 -2.52 -21.56 2.57
C GLU A 287 -3.52 -22.42 3.38
N CYS A 288 -3.17 -22.73 4.63
CA CYS A 288 -4.08 -23.47 5.53
C CYS A 288 -5.39 -22.72 5.85
N ALA A 289 -5.41 -21.40 5.63
CA ALA A 289 -6.60 -20.57 5.83
C ALA A 289 -7.49 -20.45 4.57
N VAL A 290 -7.06 -21.06 3.44
CA VAL A 290 -7.69 -20.85 2.13
C VAL A 290 -8.33 -22.13 1.63
N ARG A 291 -9.57 -22.02 1.18
CA ARG A 291 -10.26 -23.06 0.39
C ARG A 291 -10.44 -22.58 -1.04
N TYR A 292 -9.99 -23.39 -1.97
CA TYR A 292 -10.18 -23.16 -3.40
C TYR A 292 -11.36 -23.96 -3.94
N GLU A 293 -12.15 -23.34 -4.82
CA GLU A 293 -13.10 -24.09 -5.66
C GLU A 293 -12.35 -24.91 -6.71
N ASP A 294 -13.00 -25.97 -7.17
CA ASP A 294 -12.45 -26.82 -8.23
C ASP A 294 -12.25 -26.04 -9.54
N GLY A 295 -11.20 -26.37 -10.28
CA GLY A 295 -10.92 -25.77 -11.59
C GLY A 295 -10.10 -24.48 -11.57
N ILE A 296 -9.76 -23.90 -10.41
CA ILE A 296 -8.86 -22.75 -10.34
C ILE A 296 -7.44 -23.19 -10.69
N ALA A 297 -6.86 -22.54 -11.69
CA ALA A 297 -5.52 -22.85 -12.20
C ALA A 297 -4.45 -22.62 -11.12
N GLU A 298 -3.41 -23.46 -11.09
CA GLU A 298 -2.38 -23.43 -10.05
C GLU A 298 -1.55 -22.12 -10.09
N GLU A 299 -1.33 -21.56 -11.27
CA GLU A 299 -0.65 -20.27 -11.40
C GLU A 299 -1.46 -19.11 -10.80
N ILE A 300 -2.80 -19.18 -10.84
CA ILE A 300 -3.65 -18.19 -10.16
C ILE A 300 -3.51 -18.36 -8.65
N LYS A 301 -3.62 -19.59 -8.12
CA LYS A 301 -3.41 -19.83 -6.69
C LYS A 301 -2.06 -19.32 -6.22
N THR A 302 -1.02 -19.53 -7.03
CA THR A 302 0.35 -19.12 -6.73
C THR A 302 0.49 -17.61 -6.67
N VAL A 303 0.00 -16.87 -7.67
CA VAL A 303 0.16 -15.40 -7.73
C VAL A 303 -0.56 -14.67 -6.61
N LEU A 304 -1.60 -15.27 -5.99
CA LEU A 304 -2.29 -14.68 -4.84
C LEU A 304 -1.39 -14.56 -3.59
N PHE A 305 -0.29 -15.32 -3.52
CA PHE A 305 0.73 -15.22 -2.46
C PHE A 305 1.93 -14.37 -2.84
N ASP A 306 1.96 -13.82 -4.07
CA ASP A 306 3.10 -13.05 -4.55
C ASP A 306 3.33 -11.80 -3.68
N PRO A 307 4.52 -11.65 -3.05
CA PRO A 307 4.82 -10.45 -2.30
C PRO A 307 4.81 -9.24 -3.22
N GLN A 308 4.07 -8.20 -2.86
CA GLN A 308 4.02 -6.96 -3.62
C GLN A 308 4.98 -5.94 -3.03
N THR A 309 5.57 -5.12 -3.88
CA THR A 309 6.29 -3.91 -3.49
C THR A 309 5.46 -2.71 -3.91
N ALA A 310 5.19 -1.81 -2.99
CA ALA A 310 4.35 -0.63 -3.20
C ALA A 310 2.99 -0.99 -3.86
N GLY A 311 2.33 -2.01 -3.35
CA GLY A 311 1.07 -2.51 -3.89
C GLY A 311 -0.10 -1.55 -3.68
N GLY A 312 -1.29 -1.97 -4.12
CA GLY A 312 -2.51 -1.18 -4.01
C GLY A 312 -3.20 -1.31 -2.66
N LEU A 313 -4.15 -0.42 -2.41
CA LEU A 313 -5.04 -0.52 -1.26
C LEU A 313 -6.08 -1.62 -1.46
N LEU A 314 -6.24 -2.46 -0.45
CA LEU A 314 -7.35 -3.38 -0.26
C LEU A 314 -8.37 -2.70 0.65
N ILE A 315 -9.57 -2.49 0.14
CA ILE A 315 -10.61 -1.69 0.79
C ILE A 315 -11.83 -2.55 1.01
N SER A 316 -12.27 -2.66 2.27
CA SER A 316 -13.56 -3.25 2.65
C SER A 316 -14.58 -2.13 2.85
N VAL A 317 -15.58 -2.05 1.99
CA VAL A 317 -16.57 -0.97 1.95
C VAL A 317 -17.98 -1.52 1.90
N ALA A 318 -18.92 -0.81 2.54
CA ALA A 318 -20.33 -1.14 2.52
C ALA A 318 -20.86 -1.32 1.10
N SER A 319 -21.65 -2.37 0.86
CA SER A 319 -22.11 -2.76 -0.48
C SER A 319 -22.86 -1.67 -1.24
N GLU A 320 -23.63 -0.85 -0.53
CA GLU A 320 -24.38 0.28 -1.09
C GLU A 320 -23.49 1.41 -1.62
N SER A 321 -22.28 1.56 -1.06
CA SER A 321 -21.33 2.62 -1.42
C SER A 321 -20.28 2.19 -2.44
N VAL A 322 -20.14 0.89 -2.73
CA VAL A 322 -19.10 0.37 -3.61
C VAL A 322 -19.15 0.96 -5.03
N GLY A 323 -20.36 1.12 -5.58
CA GLY A 323 -20.56 1.65 -6.93
C GLY A 323 -20.09 3.10 -7.05
N GLU A 324 -20.38 3.92 -6.04
CA GLU A 324 -19.97 5.31 -6.00
C GLU A 324 -18.47 5.46 -5.75
N LEU A 325 -17.93 4.80 -4.75
CA LEU A 325 -16.50 4.82 -4.47
C LEU A 325 -15.68 4.39 -5.68
N LYS A 326 -16.07 3.29 -6.34
CA LYS A 326 -15.42 2.80 -7.56
C LYS A 326 -15.43 3.83 -8.69
N ARG A 327 -16.59 4.51 -8.89
CA ARG A 327 -16.71 5.58 -9.89
C ARG A 327 -15.79 6.76 -9.57
N MET A 328 -15.72 7.19 -8.31
CA MET A 328 -14.86 8.31 -7.89
C MET A 328 -13.39 7.98 -8.02
N LEU A 329 -12.95 6.79 -7.59
CA LEU A 329 -11.58 6.32 -7.77
C LEU A 329 -11.21 6.31 -9.26
N THR A 330 -12.06 5.73 -10.11
CA THR A 330 -11.84 5.69 -11.57
C THR A 330 -11.77 7.09 -12.19
N SER A 331 -12.64 8.02 -11.78
CA SER A 331 -12.63 9.40 -12.24
C SER A 331 -11.37 10.17 -11.81
N ALA A 332 -10.79 9.80 -10.68
CA ALA A 332 -9.52 10.32 -10.20
C ALA A 332 -8.29 9.61 -10.82
N GLY A 333 -8.50 8.70 -11.78
CA GLY A 333 -7.44 7.96 -12.46
C GLY A 333 -6.90 6.76 -11.66
N VAL A 334 -7.57 6.34 -10.60
CA VAL A 334 -7.21 5.18 -9.79
C VAL A 334 -8.02 3.97 -10.25
N PRO A 335 -7.39 2.88 -10.71
CA PRO A 335 -8.09 1.62 -10.93
C PRO A 335 -8.74 1.16 -9.63
N ALA A 336 -9.96 0.62 -9.73
CA ALA A 336 -10.65 0.04 -8.58
C ALA A 336 -11.43 -1.20 -9.03
N VAL A 337 -10.93 -2.37 -8.69
CA VAL A 337 -11.52 -3.65 -9.09
C VAL A 337 -12.20 -4.29 -7.90
N GLU A 338 -13.50 -4.54 -8.02
CA GLU A 338 -14.24 -5.34 -7.04
C GLU A 338 -13.89 -6.82 -7.25
N MET A 339 -13.17 -7.38 -6.30
CA MET A 339 -12.61 -8.73 -6.42
C MET A 339 -13.10 -9.72 -5.36
N GLY A 340 -13.96 -9.28 -4.45
CA GLY A 340 -14.44 -10.16 -3.38
C GLY A 340 -15.50 -9.53 -2.52
N GLU A 341 -15.92 -10.29 -1.51
CA GLU A 341 -16.91 -9.90 -0.53
C GLU A 341 -16.59 -10.48 0.86
N VAL A 342 -17.09 -9.81 1.88
CA VAL A 342 -17.01 -10.24 3.27
C VAL A 342 -18.32 -10.93 3.65
N LEU A 343 -18.20 -12.10 4.26
CA LEU A 343 -19.31 -12.98 4.63
C LEU A 343 -19.32 -13.21 6.14
N PRO A 344 -20.46 -13.56 6.74
CA PRO A 344 -20.47 -14.12 8.10
C PRO A 344 -19.57 -15.36 8.17
N ARG A 345 -18.87 -15.54 9.27
CA ARG A 345 -17.95 -16.67 9.47
C ARG A 345 -18.68 -17.98 9.37
N ALA A 346 -18.30 -18.81 8.40
CA ALA A 346 -18.87 -20.12 8.15
C ALA A 346 -17.77 -21.10 7.69
N GLY A 347 -16.98 -21.61 8.65
CA GLY A 347 -15.90 -22.58 8.37
C GLY A 347 -14.61 -21.91 7.91
N ASP A 348 -14.27 -22.01 6.63
CA ASP A 348 -13.02 -21.51 6.08
C ASP A 348 -12.89 -19.98 6.20
N LEU A 349 -11.67 -19.49 6.51
CA LEU A 349 -11.41 -18.06 6.66
C LEU A 349 -11.49 -17.33 5.33
N ILE A 350 -10.87 -17.92 4.30
CA ILE A 350 -10.84 -17.38 2.93
C ILE A 350 -11.32 -18.47 1.97
N LYS A 351 -12.26 -18.11 1.11
CA LYS A 351 -12.71 -18.94 -0.01
C LYS A 351 -12.34 -18.25 -1.32
N VAL A 352 -11.61 -18.95 -2.20
CA VAL A 352 -11.33 -18.46 -3.55
C VAL A 352 -12.25 -19.20 -4.51
N SER A 353 -13.08 -18.43 -5.21
CA SER A 353 -14.07 -18.90 -6.21
C SER A 353 -13.67 -18.46 -7.62
N SER A 354 -14.30 -19.03 -8.64
CA SER A 354 -14.07 -18.68 -10.05
C SER A 354 -14.59 -17.31 -10.43
#